data_2bf7c9b5317b74143ca06bc7270b88eb
#
_entry.id   2bf7c9b5317b74143ca06bc7270b88eb
#
_cell.length_a   1.000
_cell.length_b   1.000
_cell.length_c   1.000
_cell.angle_alpha   90.00
_cell.angle_beta   90.00
_cell.angle_gamma   90.00
#
_symmetry.space_group_name_H-M   'P 1'
#
loop_
_entity.id
_entity.type
_entity.pdbx_description
1 polymer ?
#
loop_
_entity_poly.entity_id
_entity_poly.type
_entity_poly.pdbx_seq_one_letter_code
_entity_poly.pdbx_strand_id
1 'polypeptide(L)'
;MASLSLRSFAKLAQAARGSIRTIATTTPVSSSHQDNIMEKWPADKFDKHFIDYLSRPEIDGWEVRKALTELHDYDVIPDVKVVEAALRACRRVNDYALTLRFLEAIKIKCGSQKNRDTIYAYIVQQIKPVLDELGIVTPEELGYDKPELFVPQPEYWWEKKWYAEYGFDKKPNFQI
;
A
#
# COMPACT_ATOMS: atom_id res chain seq x y z
N MET A 1 11.49 60.35 -50.23
CA MET A 1 10.29 59.64 -49.73
C MET A 1 10.45 58.17 -50.10
N ALA A 2 10.81 57.37 -49.13
CA ALA A 2 11.06 55.92 -49.33
C ALA A 2 9.76 55.15 -49.12
N SER A 3 9.18 54.59 -50.17
CA SER A 3 8.05 53.70 -50.10
C SER A 3 8.50 52.31 -49.57
N LEU A 4 8.26 52.06 -48.33
CA LEU A 4 8.47 50.73 -47.73
C LEU A 4 7.45 49.76 -48.38
N SER A 5 7.99 48.80 -49.13
CA SER A 5 7.26 47.83 -49.94
C SER A 5 6.46 46.88 -49.00
N LEU A 6 5.16 46.73 -49.27
CA LEU A 6 4.24 45.76 -48.63
C LEU A 6 4.74 44.31 -48.58
N ARG A 7 5.78 43.98 -49.35
CA ARG A 7 6.39 42.68 -49.37
C ARG A 7 7.23 42.34 -48.12
N SER A 8 7.70 43.37 -47.39
CA SER A 8 8.46 43.18 -46.16
C SER A 8 7.59 42.74 -44.98
N PHE A 9 6.34 43.20 -44.95
CA PHE A 9 5.39 42.79 -43.90
C PHE A 9 4.92 41.35 -44.03
N ALA A 10 4.79 40.87 -45.26
CA ALA A 10 4.39 39.48 -45.50
C ALA A 10 5.44 38.46 -45.06
N LYS A 11 6.74 38.81 -45.12
CA LYS A 11 7.83 37.95 -44.66
C LYS A 11 7.94 37.91 -43.10
N LEU A 12 7.61 39.04 -42.44
CA LEU A 12 7.57 39.03 -40.96
C LEU A 12 6.38 38.22 -40.41
N ALA A 13 5.23 38.26 -41.09
CA ALA A 13 4.07 37.48 -40.70
C ALA A 13 4.24 35.96 -40.88
N GLN A 14 5.15 35.56 -41.80
CA GLN A 14 5.45 34.16 -42.06
C GLN A 14 6.48 33.57 -41.08
N ALA A 15 7.35 34.42 -40.53
CA ALA A 15 8.31 34.02 -39.48
C ALA A 15 7.66 33.79 -38.10
N ALA A 16 6.50 34.43 -37.86
CA ALA A 16 5.76 34.26 -36.60
C ALA A 16 4.90 32.97 -36.52
N ARG A 17 4.82 32.19 -37.60
CA ARG A 17 4.14 30.88 -37.63
C ARG A 17 5.04 29.69 -37.25
N GLY A 18 6.22 29.98 -36.73
CA GLY A 18 7.14 28.98 -36.27
C GLY A 18 6.75 28.43 -34.90
N SER A 19 6.43 27.16 -34.91
CA SER A 19 6.41 26.28 -33.75
C SER A 19 5.26 26.44 -32.75
N ILE A 20 4.05 26.13 -33.21
CA ILE A 20 3.11 25.50 -32.27
C ILE A 20 3.71 24.16 -31.91
N ARG A 21 4.35 24.08 -30.75
CA ARG A 21 4.68 22.79 -30.18
C ARG A 21 3.34 22.09 -29.93
N THR A 22 3.02 21.15 -30.82
CA THR A 22 1.96 20.17 -30.52
C THR A 22 2.33 19.53 -29.20
N ILE A 23 1.53 19.82 -28.18
CA ILE A 23 1.55 19.04 -26.95
C ILE A 23 1.28 17.62 -27.43
N ALA A 24 2.31 16.78 -27.40
CA ALA A 24 2.11 15.36 -27.65
C ALA A 24 1.02 14.93 -26.67
N THR A 25 -0.16 14.63 -27.20
CA THR A 25 -1.18 13.88 -26.47
C THR A 25 -0.48 12.60 -26.07
N THR A 26 -0.07 12.54 -24.80
CA THR A 26 0.34 11.28 -24.21
C THR A 26 -0.81 10.33 -24.49
N THR A 27 -0.58 9.37 -25.36
CA THR A 27 -1.46 8.22 -25.48
C THR A 27 -1.71 7.76 -24.06
N PRO A 28 -2.98 7.57 -23.64
CA PRO A 28 -3.23 7.00 -22.34
C PRO A 28 -2.40 5.72 -22.29
N VAL A 29 -1.46 5.67 -21.34
CA VAL A 29 -0.80 4.42 -21.03
C VAL A 29 -1.96 3.51 -20.71
N SER A 30 -2.26 2.59 -21.60
CA SER A 30 -3.15 1.49 -21.33
C SER A 30 -2.59 0.89 -20.06
N SER A 31 -3.23 1.18 -18.92
CA SER A 31 -3.00 0.40 -17.73
C SER A 31 -3.27 -1.01 -18.21
N SER A 32 -2.20 -1.80 -18.37
CA SER A 32 -2.36 -3.22 -18.51
C SER A 32 -3.22 -3.60 -17.32
N HIS A 33 -4.50 -3.87 -17.55
CA HIS A 33 -5.33 -4.57 -16.59
C HIS A 33 -4.54 -5.84 -16.31
N GLN A 34 -3.75 -5.83 -15.22
CA GLN A 34 -3.24 -7.08 -14.70
C GLN A 34 -4.50 -7.91 -14.51
N ASP A 35 -4.60 -8.96 -15.32
CA ASP A 35 -5.72 -9.88 -15.24
C ASP A 35 -5.91 -10.25 -13.78
N ASN A 36 -7.02 -9.81 -13.19
CA ASN A 36 -7.26 -10.00 -11.77
C ASN A 36 -7.36 -11.50 -11.51
N ILE A 37 -6.27 -12.06 -10.97
CA ILE A 37 -6.15 -13.50 -10.71
C ILE A 37 -7.27 -13.95 -9.77
N MET A 38 -7.73 -13.08 -8.88
CA MET A 38 -8.84 -13.33 -7.96
C MET A 38 -10.16 -13.62 -8.67
N GLU A 39 -10.42 -12.99 -9.82
CA GLU A 39 -11.65 -13.23 -10.59
C GLU A 39 -11.61 -14.57 -11.34
N LYS A 40 -10.41 -15.03 -11.66
CA LYS A 40 -10.21 -16.22 -12.50
C LYS A 40 -9.95 -17.50 -11.70
N TRP A 41 -9.43 -17.37 -10.47
CA TRP A 41 -9.01 -18.53 -9.68
C TRP A 41 -9.93 -18.74 -8.48
N PRO A 42 -10.22 -20.01 -8.12
CA PRO A 42 -10.82 -20.32 -6.84
C PRO A 42 -9.86 -19.96 -5.69
N ALA A 43 -10.40 -19.66 -4.51
CA ALA A 43 -9.64 -19.24 -3.34
C ALA A 43 -8.48 -20.19 -3.00
N ASP A 44 -8.75 -21.51 -2.99
CA ASP A 44 -7.74 -22.53 -2.69
C ASP A 44 -6.53 -22.49 -3.64
N LYS A 45 -6.78 -22.17 -4.92
CA LYS A 45 -5.71 -22.07 -5.93
C LYS A 45 -4.90 -20.80 -5.74
N PHE A 46 -5.56 -19.71 -5.35
CA PHE A 46 -4.91 -18.45 -5.03
C PHE A 46 -3.98 -18.60 -3.83
N ASP A 47 -4.48 -19.15 -2.72
CA ASP A 47 -3.70 -19.36 -1.51
C ASP A 47 -2.52 -20.29 -1.77
N LYS A 48 -2.76 -21.40 -2.47
CA LYS A 48 -1.70 -22.34 -2.85
C LYS A 48 -0.60 -21.69 -3.68
N HIS A 49 -0.94 -20.79 -4.61
CA HIS A 49 0.04 -20.09 -5.42
C HIS A 49 1.03 -19.29 -4.56
N PHE A 50 0.53 -18.52 -3.60
CA PHE A 50 1.39 -17.74 -2.70
C PHE A 50 2.17 -18.63 -1.72
N ILE A 51 1.55 -19.70 -1.19
CA ILE A 51 2.23 -20.64 -0.32
C ILE A 51 3.39 -21.32 -1.05
N ASP A 52 3.14 -21.85 -2.26
CA ASP A 52 4.16 -22.54 -3.06
C ASP A 52 5.29 -21.56 -3.44
N TYR A 53 4.95 -20.34 -3.83
CA TYR A 53 5.93 -19.29 -4.18
C TYR A 53 6.82 -18.91 -2.98
N LEU A 54 6.22 -18.61 -1.84
CA LEU A 54 6.92 -18.20 -0.63
C LEU A 54 7.67 -19.34 0.07
N SER A 55 7.30 -20.59 -0.18
CA SER A 55 7.95 -21.77 0.41
C SER A 55 9.23 -22.18 -0.29
N ARG A 56 9.55 -21.61 -1.45
CA ARG A 56 10.77 -21.93 -2.20
C ARG A 56 12.02 -21.67 -1.35
N PRO A 57 12.95 -22.61 -1.24
CA PRO A 57 14.16 -22.44 -0.43
C PRO A 57 15.12 -21.39 -1.00
N GLU A 58 15.10 -21.19 -2.31
CA GLU A 58 15.99 -20.30 -3.06
C GLU A 58 15.48 -18.86 -3.16
N ILE A 59 14.33 -18.54 -2.53
CA ILE A 59 13.73 -17.22 -2.61
C ILE A 59 14.64 -16.16 -1.98
N ASP A 60 14.86 -15.07 -2.69
CA ASP A 60 15.63 -13.93 -2.18
C ASP A 60 14.75 -12.84 -1.56
N GLY A 61 15.39 -11.84 -0.92
CA GLY A 61 14.66 -10.75 -0.26
C GLY A 61 13.87 -9.86 -1.23
N TRP A 62 14.32 -9.75 -2.49
CA TRP A 62 13.59 -9.00 -3.51
C TRP A 62 12.31 -9.74 -3.94
N GLU A 63 12.41 -11.03 -4.17
CA GLU A 63 11.27 -11.87 -4.55
C GLU A 63 10.22 -11.93 -3.44
N VAL A 64 10.63 -12.02 -2.17
CA VAL A 64 9.71 -11.97 -1.03
C VAL A 64 8.96 -10.64 -1.00
N ARG A 65 9.65 -9.50 -1.12
CA ARG A 65 9.01 -8.18 -1.16
C ARG A 65 8.05 -8.04 -2.33
N LYS A 66 8.44 -8.52 -3.51
CA LYS A 66 7.59 -8.52 -4.69
C LYS A 66 6.31 -9.33 -4.46
N ALA A 67 6.44 -10.56 -3.96
CA ALA A 67 5.30 -11.42 -3.67
C ALA A 67 4.34 -10.82 -2.64
N LEU A 68 4.87 -10.21 -1.58
CA LEU A 68 4.05 -9.55 -0.57
C LEU A 68 3.37 -8.29 -1.10
N THR A 69 4.02 -7.52 -1.96
CA THR A 69 3.41 -6.36 -2.62
C THR A 69 2.27 -6.83 -3.53
N GLU A 70 2.50 -7.85 -4.35
CA GLU A 70 1.47 -8.43 -5.22
C GLU A 70 0.28 -8.97 -4.42
N LEU A 71 0.53 -9.66 -3.30
CA LEU A 71 -0.53 -10.13 -2.39
C LEU A 71 -1.34 -8.95 -1.82
N HIS A 72 -0.71 -7.81 -1.57
CA HIS A 72 -1.39 -6.63 -1.06
C HIS A 72 -2.15 -5.83 -2.12
N ASP A 73 -1.84 -5.98 -3.39
CA ASP A 73 -2.58 -5.35 -4.49
C ASP A 73 -4.00 -5.95 -4.65
N TYR A 74 -4.18 -7.17 -4.20
CA TYR A 74 -5.52 -7.78 -4.17
C TYR A 74 -6.32 -7.29 -2.95
N ASP A 75 -7.62 -7.04 -3.15
CA ASP A 75 -8.54 -6.65 -2.07
C ASP A 75 -9.01 -7.89 -1.29
N VAL A 76 -8.06 -8.56 -0.64
CA VAL A 76 -8.29 -9.77 0.14
C VAL A 76 -7.46 -9.76 1.42
N ILE A 77 -8.03 -10.30 2.49
CA ILE A 77 -7.27 -10.61 3.71
C ILE A 77 -6.68 -12.01 3.50
N PRO A 78 -5.35 -12.18 3.55
CA PRO A 78 -4.71 -13.47 3.33
C PRO A 78 -5.11 -14.50 4.38
N ASP A 79 -5.27 -15.77 3.96
CA ASP A 79 -5.50 -16.89 4.87
C ASP A 79 -4.30 -17.11 5.82
N VAL A 80 -4.56 -17.70 6.99
CA VAL A 80 -3.56 -17.99 8.01
C VAL A 80 -2.35 -18.73 7.44
N LYS A 81 -2.56 -19.71 6.57
CA LYS A 81 -1.48 -20.48 5.95
C LYS A 81 -0.57 -19.65 5.05
N VAL A 82 -1.16 -18.69 4.33
CA VAL A 82 -0.40 -17.73 3.50
C VAL A 82 0.45 -16.82 4.39
N VAL A 83 -0.15 -16.35 5.50
CA VAL A 83 0.57 -15.54 6.49
C VAL A 83 1.75 -16.30 7.09
N GLU A 84 1.55 -17.56 7.49
CA GLU A 84 2.63 -18.40 8.02
C GLU A 84 3.77 -18.58 7.00
N ALA A 85 3.43 -18.88 5.74
CA ALA A 85 4.43 -19.03 4.67
C ALA A 85 5.23 -17.73 4.47
N ALA A 86 4.56 -16.58 4.51
CA ALA A 86 5.19 -15.26 4.42
C ALA A 86 6.15 -14.99 5.58
N LEU A 87 5.74 -15.25 6.82
CA LEU A 87 6.59 -15.08 8.01
C LEU A 87 7.84 -15.97 7.94
N ARG A 88 7.69 -17.23 7.54
CA ARG A 88 8.81 -18.15 7.35
C ARG A 88 9.74 -17.69 6.23
N ALA A 89 9.20 -17.15 5.12
CA ALA A 89 9.99 -16.56 4.04
C ALA A 89 10.79 -15.34 4.53
N CYS A 90 10.16 -14.40 5.21
CA CYS A 90 10.83 -13.23 5.80
C CYS A 90 11.94 -13.63 6.77
N ARG A 91 11.73 -14.70 7.56
CA ARG A 91 12.75 -15.21 8.47
C ARG A 91 13.95 -15.82 7.72
N ARG A 92 13.71 -16.56 6.63
CA ARG A 92 14.80 -17.12 5.80
C ARG A 92 15.68 -16.04 5.19
N VAL A 93 15.07 -14.95 4.71
CA VAL A 93 15.82 -13.80 4.14
C VAL A 93 16.33 -12.84 5.21
N ASN A 94 16.03 -13.09 6.49
CA ASN A 94 16.43 -12.30 7.64
C ASN A 94 15.98 -10.82 7.56
N ASP A 95 14.77 -10.59 7.06
CA ASP A 95 14.17 -9.24 6.99
C ASP A 95 13.06 -9.07 8.04
N TYR A 96 13.47 -8.70 9.27
CA TYR A 96 12.55 -8.48 10.38
C TYR A 96 11.64 -7.27 10.15
N ALA A 97 12.16 -6.20 9.55
CA ALA A 97 11.37 -5.01 9.26
C ALA A 97 10.21 -5.31 8.29
N LEU A 98 10.48 -6.12 7.26
CA LEU A 98 9.45 -6.57 6.32
C LEU A 98 8.37 -7.40 7.01
N THR A 99 8.76 -8.24 7.96
CA THR A 99 7.83 -9.03 8.78
C THR A 99 6.85 -8.16 9.54
N LEU A 100 7.35 -7.13 10.24
CA LEU A 100 6.50 -6.19 10.97
C LEU A 100 5.57 -5.40 10.05
N ARG A 101 6.10 -4.91 8.92
CA ARG A 101 5.30 -4.19 7.92
C ARG A 101 4.20 -5.06 7.32
N PHE A 102 4.47 -6.35 7.14
CA PHE A 102 3.46 -7.29 6.66
C PHE A 102 2.33 -7.48 7.67
N LEU A 103 2.63 -7.64 8.96
CA LEU A 103 1.62 -7.73 10.02
C LEU A 103 0.79 -6.44 10.15
N GLU A 104 1.44 -5.27 10.07
CA GLU A 104 0.75 -3.98 10.04
C GLU A 104 -0.20 -3.86 8.83
N ALA A 105 0.26 -4.29 7.66
CA ALA A 105 -0.54 -4.25 6.44
C ALA A 105 -1.78 -5.15 6.53
N ILE A 106 -1.67 -6.34 7.12
CA ILE A 106 -2.84 -7.21 7.39
C ILE A 106 -3.84 -6.51 8.31
N LYS A 107 -3.34 -5.86 9.38
CA LYS A 107 -4.18 -5.10 10.31
C LYS A 107 -4.93 -3.96 9.60
N ILE A 108 -4.25 -3.24 8.70
CA ILE A 108 -4.86 -2.17 7.90
C ILE A 108 -5.91 -2.74 6.94
N LYS A 109 -5.63 -3.86 6.29
CA LYS A 109 -6.58 -4.53 5.39
C LYS A 109 -7.88 -4.97 6.08
N CYS A 110 -7.84 -5.26 7.37
CA CYS A 110 -9.04 -5.56 8.14
C CYS A 110 -10.01 -4.36 8.23
N GLY A 111 -9.57 -3.15 7.91
CA GLY A 111 -10.41 -1.96 7.78
C GLY A 111 -10.95 -1.45 9.12
N SER A 112 -12.26 -1.62 9.37
CA SER A 112 -12.91 -1.06 10.56
C SER A 112 -12.38 -1.64 11.87
N GLN A 113 -12.49 -0.87 12.97
CA GLN A 113 -12.07 -1.32 14.29
C GLN A 113 -12.72 -2.66 14.70
N LYS A 114 -14.00 -2.81 14.43
CA LYS A 114 -14.73 -4.05 14.72
C LYS A 114 -14.12 -5.27 14.00
N ASN A 115 -13.73 -5.10 12.75
CA ASN A 115 -13.10 -6.18 11.97
C ASN A 115 -11.68 -6.46 12.46
N ARG A 116 -10.93 -5.43 12.87
CA ARG A 116 -9.60 -5.61 13.49
C ARG A 116 -9.72 -6.42 14.76
N ASP A 117 -10.68 -6.10 15.63
CA ASP A 117 -10.88 -6.78 16.90
C ASP A 117 -11.32 -8.25 16.73
N THR A 118 -11.88 -8.60 15.57
CA THR A 118 -12.33 -9.98 15.28
C THR A 118 -11.40 -10.73 14.36
N ILE A 119 -11.15 -10.21 13.16
CA ILE A 119 -10.42 -10.92 12.11
C ILE A 119 -8.91 -10.90 12.37
N TYR A 120 -8.36 -9.72 12.66
CA TYR A 120 -6.92 -9.61 12.95
C TYR A 120 -6.55 -10.35 14.23
N ALA A 121 -7.37 -10.22 15.28
CA ALA A 121 -7.16 -10.96 16.53
C ALA A 121 -7.18 -12.48 16.31
N TYR A 122 -8.11 -12.98 15.47
CA TYR A 122 -8.16 -14.39 15.10
C TYR A 122 -6.88 -14.82 14.36
N ILE A 123 -6.44 -14.05 13.35
CA ILE A 123 -5.22 -14.36 12.61
C ILE A 123 -4.02 -14.41 13.56
N VAL A 124 -3.83 -13.39 14.41
CA VAL A 124 -2.72 -13.34 15.37
C VAL A 124 -2.75 -14.53 16.32
N GLN A 125 -3.92 -14.92 16.81
CA GLN A 125 -4.08 -16.10 17.67
C GLN A 125 -3.64 -17.39 16.95
N GLN A 126 -3.99 -17.55 15.67
CA GLN A 126 -3.65 -18.74 14.89
C GLN A 126 -2.14 -18.81 14.57
N ILE A 127 -1.53 -17.66 14.23
CA ILE A 127 -0.09 -17.62 13.91
C ILE A 127 0.81 -17.53 15.14
N LYS A 128 0.25 -17.37 16.37
CA LYS A 128 1.05 -17.23 17.60
C LYS A 128 2.11 -18.31 17.75
N PRO A 129 1.84 -19.61 17.53
CA PRO A 129 2.86 -20.65 17.63
C PRO A 129 4.04 -20.44 16.68
N VAL A 130 3.74 -19.92 15.46
CA VAL A 130 4.79 -19.65 14.45
C VAL A 130 5.58 -18.39 14.83
N LEU A 131 4.94 -17.37 15.37
CA LEU A 131 5.63 -16.18 15.89
C LEU A 131 6.61 -16.56 17.00
N ASP A 132 6.18 -17.39 17.95
CA ASP A 132 6.99 -17.87 19.06
C ASP A 132 8.16 -18.74 18.56
N GLU A 133 7.92 -19.63 17.59
CA GLU A 133 8.95 -20.45 16.95
C GLU A 133 10.02 -19.59 16.25
N LEU A 134 9.59 -18.56 15.53
CA LEU A 134 10.48 -17.69 14.75
C LEU A 134 11.11 -16.55 15.57
N GLY A 135 10.69 -16.36 16.83
CA GLY A 135 11.13 -15.27 17.68
C GLY A 135 10.65 -13.89 17.20
N ILE A 136 9.45 -13.84 16.62
CA ILE A 136 8.85 -12.62 16.10
C ILE A 136 7.87 -12.05 17.13
N VAL A 137 8.04 -10.80 17.46
CA VAL A 137 7.16 -10.04 18.37
C VAL A 137 6.17 -9.24 17.52
N THR A 138 4.93 -9.12 17.98
CA THR A 138 3.92 -8.35 17.25
C THR A 138 4.18 -6.83 17.32
N PRO A 139 3.70 -6.03 16.35
CA PRO A 139 3.83 -4.57 16.42
C PRO A 139 3.25 -3.96 17.70
N GLU A 140 2.18 -4.54 18.24
CA GLU A 140 1.54 -4.10 19.48
C GLU A 140 2.43 -4.33 20.70
N GLU A 141 3.08 -5.50 20.77
CA GLU A 141 4.02 -5.84 21.85
C GLU A 141 5.29 -4.96 21.81
N LEU A 142 5.66 -4.47 20.61
CA LEU A 142 6.77 -3.52 20.45
C LEU A 142 6.38 -2.07 20.73
N GLY A 143 5.09 -1.76 20.92
CA GLY A 143 4.58 -0.40 21.09
C GLY A 143 4.51 0.40 19.77
N TYR A 144 4.50 -0.27 18.62
CA TYR A 144 4.38 0.37 17.29
C TYR A 144 2.93 0.52 16.84
N ASP A 145 1.97 0.21 17.68
CA ASP A 145 0.55 0.39 17.43
C ASP A 145 0.14 1.87 17.37
N LYS A 146 0.92 2.74 18.02
CA LYS A 146 0.73 4.20 18.04
C LYS A 146 1.99 4.91 17.58
N PRO A 147 1.93 5.73 16.50
CA PRO A 147 3.05 6.57 16.11
C PRO A 147 3.40 7.58 17.20
N GLU A 148 4.69 7.77 17.50
CA GLU A 148 5.15 8.71 18.51
C GLU A 148 4.71 10.17 18.25
N LEU A 149 4.71 10.56 16.95
CA LEU A 149 4.30 11.89 16.49
C LEU A 149 2.94 11.84 15.79
N PHE A 150 2.00 11.11 16.38
CA PHE A 150 0.68 10.99 15.78
C PHE A 150 -0.12 12.29 15.89
N VAL A 151 -0.53 12.83 14.74
CA VAL A 151 -1.43 13.98 14.65
C VAL A 151 -2.78 13.48 14.13
N PRO A 152 -3.88 13.66 14.91
CA PRO A 152 -5.21 13.29 14.47
C PRO A 152 -5.61 14.03 13.19
N GLN A 153 -6.14 13.30 12.22
CA GLN A 153 -6.71 13.91 11.02
C GLN A 153 -8.14 14.38 11.30
N PRO A 154 -8.47 15.64 11.04
CA PRO A 154 -9.82 16.18 11.30
C PRO A 154 -10.95 15.43 10.57
N GLU A 155 -10.62 14.79 9.45
CA GLU A 155 -11.58 14.04 8.63
C GLU A 155 -12.16 12.83 9.37
N TYR A 156 -11.43 12.30 10.34
CA TYR A 156 -11.81 11.12 11.13
C TYR A 156 -12.32 11.46 12.52
N TRP A 157 -12.88 12.64 12.72
CA TRP A 157 -13.39 13.12 14.00
C TRP A 157 -14.50 12.25 14.62
N TRP A 158 -15.18 11.45 13.83
CA TRP A 158 -16.18 10.49 14.32
C TRP A 158 -15.56 9.26 15.02
N GLU A 159 -14.28 9.00 14.84
CA GLU A 159 -13.53 8.03 15.64
C GLU A 159 -13.16 8.63 17.01
N LYS A 160 -14.15 9.22 17.69
CA LYS A 160 -13.99 10.08 18.89
C LYS A 160 -13.26 9.46 20.07
N LYS A 161 -13.14 8.15 20.15
CA LYS A 161 -12.52 7.48 21.31
C LYS A 161 -11.10 7.98 21.56
N TRP A 162 -10.30 8.12 20.53
CA TRP A 162 -8.93 8.55 20.67
C TRP A 162 -8.76 10.08 20.77
N TYR A 163 -9.73 10.87 20.32
CA TYR A 163 -9.75 12.30 20.61
C TYR A 163 -9.81 12.57 22.12
N ALA A 164 -10.65 11.84 22.82
CA ALA A 164 -10.74 11.90 24.28
C ALA A 164 -9.46 11.38 24.96
N GLU A 165 -8.88 10.28 24.43
CA GLU A 165 -7.64 9.68 24.94
C GLU A 165 -6.46 10.66 24.90
N TYR A 166 -6.33 11.43 23.81
CA TYR A 166 -5.30 12.46 23.67
C TYR A 166 -5.68 13.83 24.25
N GLY A 167 -6.88 13.96 24.83
CA GLY A 167 -7.37 15.19 25.45
C GLY A 167 -7.66 16.33 24.48
N PHE A 168 -7.90 16.02 23.20
CA PHE A 168 -8.21 17.03 22.19
C PHE A 168 -9.62 17.62 22.35
N ASP A 169 -10.55 16.85 22.92
CA ASP A 169 -11.89 17.28 23.28
C ASP A 169 -11.91 18.41 24.32
N LYS A 170 -10.83 18.56 25.07
CA LYS A 170 -10.68 19.58 26.13
C LYS A 170 -10.02 20.88 25.66
N LYS A 171 -9.56 20.96 24.40
CA LYS A 171 -8.91 22.17 23.87
C LYS A 171 -9.96 23.16 23.35
N PRO A 172 -9.99 24.41 23.88
CA PRO A 172 -11.06 25.38 23.55
C PRO A 172 -11.10 25.81 22.08
N ASN A 173 -10.05 25.59 21.31
CA ASN A 173 -9.94 25.97 19.92
C ASN A 173 -10.24 24.84 18.93
N PHE A 174 -10.59 23.68 19.42
CA PHE A 174 -10.95 22.53 18.60
C PHE A 174 -12.49 22.49 18.47
N GLN A 175 -13.03 23.46 17.73
CA GLN A 175 -14.44 23.43 17.32
C GLN A 175 -14.49 22.55 16.05
N ILE A 176 -15.15 21.42 16.17
CA ILE A 176 -15.54 20.54 15.07
C ILE A 176 -16.98 20.91 14.68
#